data_99891eaf495a8d0e59a4f701e01205a8
#
_entry.id   99891eaf495a8d0e59a4f701e01205a8
#
_cell.length_a   1.000
_cell.length_b   1.000
_cell.length_c   1.000
_cell.angle_alpha   90.00
_cell.angle_beta   90.00
_cell.angle_gamma   90.00
#
_symmetry.space_group_name_H-M   'P 1'
#
loop_
_entity.id
_entity.type
_entity.pdbx_description
1 polymer ?
#
loop_
_entity_poly.entity_id
_entity_poly.type
_entity_poly.pdbx_seq_one_letter_code
_entity_poly.pdbx_strand_id
1 'polypeptide(L)' 'MEVYVMARISGVDLPRDKRVEIGLTYIYGIGRSTANDILAKTGINPDTRVRDLTDDEVNKLREFIDKNITV' A
#
# COMPACT_ATOMS: atom_id res chain seq x y z
N MET A 1 -23.41 6.57 7.73
CA MET A 1 -22.48 6.68 7.01
C MET A 1 -21.46 5.75 7.26
N GLU A 2 -20.97 5.23 6.49
CA GLU A 2 -20.07 4.37 6.76
C GLU A 2 -18.84 4.97 6.67
N VAL A 3 -18.08 4.64 7.47
CA VAL A 3 -16.80 5.08 7.41
C VAL A 3 -16.00 3.94 7.14
N TYR A 4 -15.31 3.93 6.10
CA TYR A 4 -14.43 2.86 5.94
C TYR A 4 -13.07 3.43 5.82
N VAL A 5 -12.11 2.68 6.20
CA VAL A 5 -10.77 3.10 6.18
C VAL A 5 -10.31 3.02 4.77
N MET A 6 -9.88 4.14 4.23
CA MET A 6 -9.31 4.15 2.93
C MET A 6 -7.84 4.06 3.09
N ALA A 7 -7.24 3.12 2.41
CA ALA A 7 -5.79 3.01 2.42
C ALA A 7 -5.25 4.11 1.54
N ARG A 8 -4.89 5.22 2.15
CA ARG A 8 -4.40 6.37 1.42
C ARG A 8 -2.94 6.54 1.71
N ILE A 9 -2.12 6.42 0.69
CA ILE A 9 -0.68 6.49 0.82
C ILE A 9 -0.17 7.49 -0.19
N SER A 10 0.66 8.41 0.25
CA SER A 10 1.24 9.44 -0.62
C SER A 10 0.16 10.22 -1.35
N GLY A 11 -0.98 10.43 -0.69
CA GLY A 11 -2.08 11.17 -1.28
C GLY A 11 -2.90 10.40 -2.29
N VAL A 12 -2.64 9.10 -2.44
CA VAL A 12 -3.35 8.26 -3.40
C VAL A 12 -4.25 7.30 -2.66
N ASP A 13 -5.52 7.26 -3.05
CA ASP A 13 -6.44 6.29 -2.49
C ASP A 13 -6.26 4.97 -3.22
N LEU A 14 -5.92 3.94 -2.48
CA LEU A 14 -5.70 2.63 -3.07
C LEU A 14 -7.03 1.91 -3.25
N PRO A 15 -7.18 1.13 -4.32
CA PRO A 15 -8.43 0.39 -4.53
C PRO A 15 -8.55 -0.72 -3.49
N ARG A 16 -9.67 -0.71 -2.77
CA ARG A 16 -9.84 -1.62 -1.63
C ARG A 16 -10.01 -3.06 -2.02
N ASP A 17 -10.59 -3.32 -3.18
CA ASP A 17 -10.88 -4.69 -3.59
C ASP A 17 -9.74 -5.34 -4.36
N LYS A 18 -8.63 -4.65 -4.54
CA LYS A 18 -7.47 -5.21 -5.22
C LYS A 18 -6.46 -5.68 -4.19
N ARG A 19 -5.58 -6.59 -4.61
CA ARG A 19 -4.49 -7.00 -3.73
C ARG A 19 -3.57 -5.82 -3.49
N VAL A 20 -2.90 -5.84 -2.35
CA VAL A 20 -2.03 -4.73 -2.00
C VAL A 20 -0.89 -4.57 -3.02
N GLU A 21 -0.44 -5.66 -3.58
CA GLU A 21 0.58 -5.62 -4.63
C GLU A 21 0.11 -4.75 -5.80
N ILE A 22 -1.11 -4.93 -6.21
CA ILE A 22 -1.67 -4.17 -7.32
C ILE A 22 -2.00 -2.75 -6.87
N GLY A 23 -2.54 -2.61 -5.67
CA GLY A 23 -2.90 -1.29 -5.16
C GLY A 23 -1.72 -0.35 -5.11
N LEU A 24 -0.56 -0.83 -4.70
CA LEU A 24 0.62 0.02 -4.62
C LEU A 24 1.05 0.55 -5.96
N THR A 25 0.76 -0.16 -7.04
CA THR A 25 1.16 0.31 -8.37
C THR A 25 0.36 1.52 -8.82
N TYR A 26 -0.72 1.85 -8.11
CA TYR A 26 -1.48 3.04 -8.42
C TYR A 26 -0.75 4.30 -7.97
N ILE A 27 0.27 4.15 -7.14
CA ILE A 27 1.07 5.29 -6.69
C ILE A 27 2.10 5.59 -7.75
N TYR A 28 2.17 6.85 -8.15
CA TYR A 28 3.08 7.25 -9.21
C TYR A 28 4.51 6.89 -8.82
N GLY A 29 5.23 6.27 -9.72
CA GLY A 29 6.60 5.88 -9.47
C GLY A 29 6.78 4.49 -8.88
N ILE A 30 5.70 3.80 -8.55
CA ILE A 30 5.79 2.45 -8.00
C ILE A 30 5.25 1.47 -9.03
N GLY A 31 6.13 0.63 -9.56
CA GLY A 31 5.72 -0.46 -10.43
C GLY A 31 5.55 -1.73 -9.63
N ARG A 32 5.25 -2.83 -10.31
CA ARG A 32 5.01 -4.10 -9.62
C ARG A 32 6.25 -4.62 -8.92
N SER A 33 7.41 -4.47 -9.54
CA SER A 33 8.64 -4.91 -8.91
C SER A 33 8.91 -4.12 -7.63
N THR A 34 8.71 -2.81 -7.69
CA THR A 34 8.91 -1.97 -6.52
C THR A 34 7.88 -2.31 -5.44
N ALA A 35 6.63 -2.56 -5.85
CA ALA A 35 5.59 -2.93 -4.89
C ALA A 35 5.96 -4.22 -4.17
N ASN A 36 6.42 -5.22 -4.90
CA ASN A 36 6.81 -6.48 -4.29
C ASN A 36 7.98 -6.30 -3.33
N ASP A 37 8.94 -5.46 -3.70
CA ASP A 37 10.07 -5.19 -2.84
C ASP A 37 9.63 -4.51 -1.54
N ILE A 38 8.73 -3.56 -1.66
CA ILE A 38 8.20 -2.88 -0.48
C ILE A 38 7.51 -3.87 0.44
N LEU A 39 6.68 -4.75 -0.12
CA LEU A 39 5.96 -5.71 0.68
C LEU A 39 6.89 -6.72 1.35
N ALA A 40 7.94 -7.13 0.64
CA ALA A 40 8.90 -8.03 1.22
C ALA A 40 9.63 -7.38 2.39
N LYS A 41 9.97 -6.12 2.26
CA LYS A 41 10.72 -5.42 3.30
C LYS A 41 9.85 -5.06 4.49
N THR A 42 8.58 -4.84 4.28
CA THR A 42 7.66 -4.55 5.38
C THR A 42 7.04 -5.82 5.96
N GLY A 43 7.28 -6.97 5.33
CA GLY A 43 6.76 -8.22 5.82
C GLY A 43 5.27 -8.42 5.57
N ILE A 44 4.72 -7.72 4.61
CA ILE A 44 3.30 -7.81 4.31
C ILE A 44 3.08 -8.76 3.14
N ASN A 45 2.10 -9.63 3.27
CA ASN A 45 1.79 -10.60 2.24
C ASN A 45 1.21 -9.88 1.02
N PRO A 46 1.81 -10.06 -0.16
CA PRO A 46 1.33 -9.36 -1.36
C PRO A 46 -0.06 -9.79 -1.80
N ASP A 47 -0.53 -10.95 -1.35
CA ASP A 47 -1.87 -11.38 -1.71
C ASP A 47 -2.95 -10.80 -0.82
N THR A 48 -2.59 -10.09 0.23
CA THR A 48 -3.55 -9.45 1.10
C THR A 48 -4.27 -8.35 0.32
N ARG A 49 -5.60 -8.32 0.44
CA ARG A 49 -6.34 -7.27 -0.21
C ARG A 49 -6.18 -5.97 0.56
N VAL A 50 -6.25 -4.86 -0.16
CA VAL A 50 -6.06 -3.56 0.47
C VAL A 50 -7.03 -3.38 1.64
N ARG A 51 -8.27 -3.83 1.47
CA ARG A 51 -9.28 -3.67 2.52
C ARG A 51 -8.99 -4.52 3.75
N ASP A 52 -8.12 -5.53 3.62
CA ASP A 52 -7.79 -6.39 4.74
C ASP A 52 -6.54 -5.95 5.47
N LEU A 53 -5.91 -4.88 5.02
CA LEU A 53 -4.73 -4.38 5.70
C LEU A 53 -5.11 -3.79 7.05
N THR A 54 -4.29 -4.06 8.06
CA THR A 54 -4.49 -3.43 9.35
C THR A 54 -3.92 -2.02 9.32
N ASP A 55 -4.31 -1.22 10.31
CA ASP A 55 -3.76 0.13 10.41
C ASP A 55 -2.25 0.12 10.54
N ASP A 56 -1.71 -0.85 11.28
CA ASP A 56 -0.27 -0.97 11.43
C ASP A 56 0.39 -1.25 10.10
N GLU A 57 -0.20 -2.12 9.30
CA GLU A 57 0.35 -2.44 8.00
C GLU A 57 0.32 -1.24 7.06
N VAL A 58 -0.78 -0.51 7.08
CA VAL A 58 -0.88 0.68 6.27
C VAL A 58 0.17 1.71 6.69
N ASN A 59 0.36 1.87 7.99
CA ASN A 59 1.35 2.81 8.49
C ASN A 59 2.77 2.40 8.10
N LYS A 60 3.07 1.10 8.14
CA LYS A 60 4.38 0.62 7.72
C LYS A 60 4.63 0.94 6.26
N LEU A 61 3.62 0.71 5.43
CA LEU A 61 3.76 1.00 4.01
C LEU A 61 3.98 2.49 3.79
N ARG A 62 3.19 3.31 4.48
CA ARG A 62 3.30 4.75 4.32
C ARG A 62 4.68 5.25 4.73
N GLU A 63 5.15 4.79 5.87
CA GLU A 63 6.46 5.22 6.34
C GLU A 63 7.57 4.77 5.42
N PHE A 64 7.48 3.53 4.95
CA PHE A 64 8.51 3.01 4.06
C PHE A 64 8.57 3.81 2.77
N ILE A 65 7.41 4.10 2.21
CA ILE A 65 7.35 4.83 0.95
C ILE A 65 7.83 6.27 1.13
N ASP A 66 7.44 6.90 2.22
CA ASP A 66 7.87 8.27 2.48
C ASP A 66 9.37 8.37 2.65
N LYS A 67 9.99 7.34 3.25
CA LYS A 67 11.43 7.40 3.50
C LYS A 67 12.26 6.98 2.32
N ASN A 68 11.76 6.04 1.52
CA ASN A 68 12.59 5.41 0.51
C ASN A 68 12.23 5.75 -0.92
N ILE A 69 11.07 6.32 -1.14
CA ILE A 69 10.59 6.57 -2.49
C ILE A 69 10.15 8.02 -2.58
N THR A 70 10.68 8.72 -3.56
CA THR A 70 10.27 10.09 -3.81
C THR A 70 9.12 10.06 -4.80
N VAL A 71 8.02 10.59 -4.41
CA VAL A 71 6.82 10.55 -5.23
C VAL A 71 6.44 11.93 -5.69
#